data_c22818ffff7227d4a33066e3daefa438
#
_entry.id   c22818ffff7227d4a33066e3daefa438
#
_cell.length_a   1.000
_cell.length_b   1.000
_cell.length_c   1.000
_cell.angle_alpha   90.00
_cell.angle_beta   90.00
_cell.angle_gamma   90.00
#
_symmetry.space_group_name_H-M   'P 1'
#
loop_
_entity.id
_entity.type
_entity.pdbx_description
1 polymer ?
#
loop_
_entity_poly.entity_id
_entity_poly.type
_entity_poly.pdbx_seq_one_letter_code
_entity_poly.pdbx_strand_id
1 'polypeptide(L)'
;MPRSTVPTDSRCAAATLWAALAACTLLASCDSGMQRIDRETNDRLRSSAEQLGGGSIYPEIDGNRYESGSNFPKYPEDVSRPPTENPPATALRFEAIPTVKEDAASITRRFEKMSANDPAAKTLTFDSSIAYALEHSEEYLTAEETYLLSAIRLLAEEHRWAPLPTNTTSVGYETAGGGTRYNNALSVINDLGVSQRLPYGGDVSASFVTRGTKQLDDYLNSNDAQSVGLVLEANIPLLRGAGEVAQEPLIQARRDLVYAARNFEQFRRDFYYELAGDYLLLVLQLQGIANGERQVERSASVEARTRALVESGRTEPFQADLAIQNTLFALDRLSSQREAYRLSVDRFKSRLGMPVEDSVAIDPTQFKLPVPKVDMRESLDLAFRFRLDLQTQRDLVDDYTRRVDVARNNTLGDLNLLIANSLRSDPTVDVAGVSFDPGYDDFTARLSYSMPLDRVQEDLRLRQTQILLEQSKRGYFQARDAAAVQVRQAGRGIERSLFSMAVQEKNVAASMNRQAAIDAAPDRATARDRTDALDALRRAQDSLDNAKKDLQLAILRYLNTTGQMRITPEGQLIPLPGMTVQEETGPGLIDTSP
;
A
#
# COMPACT_ATOMS: atom_id res chain seq x y z
N MET A 1 -61.51 38.69 48.93
CA MET A 1 -60.16 38.10 48.82
C MET A 1 -60.24 36.69 49.32
N PRO A 2 -59.95 35.72 48.45
CA PRO A 2 -58.99 34.70 48.76
C PRO A 2 -58.02 34.47 47.59
N ARG A 3 -56.80 34.11 47.92
CA ARG A 3 -55.65 33.86 47.03
C ARG A 3 -55.83 32.52 46.31
N SER A 4 -55.74 32.51 44.99
CA SER A 4 -55.62 31.28 44.16
C SER A 4 -54.17 30.84 44.16
N THR A 5 -53.87 29.67 44.69
CA THR A 5 -52.59 28.96 44.54
C THR A 5 -52.63 28.17 43.23
N VAL A 6 -51.72 28.53 42.32
CA VAL A 6 -51.42 27.78 41.12
C VAL A 6 -50.55 26.57 41.52
N PRO A 7 -50.90 25.34 41.17
CA PRO A 7 -49.98 24.19 41.33
C PRO A 7 -48.94 24.19 40.19
N THR A 8 -47.70 24.39 40.53
CA THR A 8 -46.58 24.20 39.64
C THR A 8 -46.34 22.72 39.42
N ASP A 9 -46.68 22.22 38.27
CA ASP A 9 -46.41 20.83 37.83
C ASP A 9 -44.90 20.62 37.61
N SER A 10 -44.18 20.35 38.70
CA SER A 10 -42.74 20.11 38.74
C SER A 10 -42.34 18.72 38.15
N ARG A 11 -43.32 17.87 37.81
CA ARG A 11 -43.06 16.50 37.34
C ARG A 11 -42.79 16.40 35.85
N CYS A 12 -43.34 17.26 35.01
CA CYS A 12 -43.01 17.29 33.58
C CYS A 12 -41.62 17.84 33.27
N ALA A 13 -41.14 18.81 34.05
CA ALA A 13 -39.80 19.36 33.86
C ALA A 13 -38.68 18.36 34.21
N ALA A 14 -38.94 17.46 35.18
CA ALA A 14 -37.97 16.43 35.56
C ALA A 14 -37.78 15.35 34.48
N ALA A 15 -38.86 14.92 33.80
CA ALA A 15 -38.78 13.89 32.77
C ALA A 15 -38.02 14.36 31.50
N THR A 16 -38.18 15.64 31.13
CA THR A 16 -37.43 16.25 30.01
C THR A 16 -35.96 16.50 30.35
N LEU A 17 -35.63 16.80 31.60
CA LEU A 17 -34.26 16.91 32.06
C LEU A 17 -33.52 15.56 32.12
N TRP A 18 -34.21 14.49 32.50
CA TRP A 18 -33.63 13.12 32.48
C TRP A 18 -33.41 12.61 31.04
N ALA A 19 -34.30 12.92 30.11
CA ALA A 19 -34.11 12.58 28.69
C ALA A 19 -32.94 13.37 28.05
N ALA A 20 -32.77 14.65 28.42
CA ALA A 20 -31.65 15.48 27.98
C ALA A 20 -30.31 15.04 28.61
N LEU A 21 -30.31 14.62 29.89
CA LEU A 21 -29.12 14.07 30.55
C LEU A 21 -28.70 12.72 29.98
N ALA A 22 -29.66 11.85 29.65
CA ALA A 22 -29.38 10.58 28.97
C ALA A 22 -28.81 10.78 27.54
N ALA A 23 -29.27 11.80 26.82
CA ALA A 23 -28.70 12.18 25.51
C ALA A 23 -27.28 12.75 25.64
N CYS A 24 -26.99 13.54 26.70
CA CYS A 24 -25.65 14.08 26.95
C CYS A 24 -24.64 13.02 27.39
N THR A 25 -25.06 11.99 28.14
CA THR A 25 -24.16 10.88 28.53
C THR A 25 -23.82 9.96 27.35
N LEU A 26 -24.67 9.86 26.33
CA LEU A 26 -24.37 9.15 25.07
C LEU A 26 -23.37 9.92 24.19
N LEU A 27 -23.32 11.25 24.28
CA LEU A 27 -22.37 12.07 23.53
C LEU A 27 -20.96 12.13 24.16
N ALA A 28 -20.82 11.84 25.45
CA ALA A 28 -19.52 11.82 26.15
C ALA A 28 -18.70 10.55 25.89
N SER A 29 -19.21 9.56 25.13
CA SER A 29 -18.52 8.30 24.85
C SER A 29 -17.79 8.25 23.49
N CYS A 30 -17.64 9.38 22.78
CA CYS A 30 -17.02 9.39 21.45
C CYS A 30 -15.55 8.96 21.46
N ASP A 31 -14.75 9.38 22.44
CA ASP A 31 -13.33 8.98 22.53
C ASP A 31 -13.14 7.49 22.82
N SER A 32 -14.00 6.92 23.66
CA SER A 32 -13.96 5.47 23.94
C SER A 32 -14.40 4.61 22.74
N GLY A 33 -15.17 5.18 21.82
CA GLY A 33 -15.65 4.50 20.60
C GLY A 33 -14.53 4.28 19.59
N MET A 34 -13.71 5.28 19.32
CA MET A 34 -12.60 5.18 18.35
C MET A 34 -11.53 4.20 18.84
N GLN A 35 -11.10 4.29 20.10
CA GLN A 35 -10.14 3.34 20.68
C GLN A 35 -10.62 1.89 20.66
N ARG A 36 -11.94 1.67 20.72
CA ARG A 36 -12.51 0.33 20.55
C ARG A 36 -12.41 -0.12 19.10
N ILE A 37 -12.73 0.75 18.14
CA ILE A 37 -12.61 0.47 16.70
C ILE A 37 -11.17 0.15 16.34
N ASP A 38 -10.20 0.92 16.83
CA ASP A 38 -8.77 0.69 16.59
C ASP A 38 -8.32 -0.69 17.11
N ARG A 39 -8.73 -1.06 18.32
CA ARG A 39 -8.44 -2.39 18.89
C ARG A 39 -9.08 -3.52 18.07
N GLU A 40 -10.37 -3.41 17.74
CA GLU A 40 -11.07 -4.42 16.94
C GLU A 40 -10.45 -4.55 15.54
N THR A 41 -10.00 -3.45 14.94
CA THR A 41 -9.30 -3.45 13.64
C THR A 41 -7.95 -4.16 13.76
N ASN A 42 -7.16 -3.83 14.79
CA ASN A 42 -5.86 -4.48 15.03
C ASN A 42 -6.02 -6.00 15.29
N ASP A 43 -7.04 -6.42 16.04
CA ASP A 43 -7.34 -7.83 16.27
C ASP A 43 -7.70 -8.57 14.97
N ARG A 44 -8.44 -7.92 14.06
CA ARG A 44 -8.78 -8.48 12.74
C ARG A 44 -7.57 -8.59 11.82
N LEU A 45 -6.74 -7.56 11.79
CA LEU A 45 -5.50 -7.58 11.02
C LEU A 45 -4.56 -8.67 11.51
N ARG A 46 -4.42 -8.82 12.82
CA ARG A 46 -3.61 -9.87 13.46
C ARG A 46 -4.12 -11.26 13.07
N SER A 47 -5.41 -11.51 13.21
CA SER A 47 -6.00 -12.80 12.83
C SER A 47 -5.86 -13.12 11.35
N SER A 48 -5.95 -12.12 10.47
CA SER A 48 -5.72 -12.26 9.03
C SER A 48 -4.25 -12.59 8.72
N ALA A 49 -3.30 -11.92 9.39
CA ALA A 49 -1.88 -12.17 9.24
C ALA A 49 -1.47 -13.59 9.72
N GLU A 50 -2.06 -14.07 10.81
CA GLU A 50 -1.85 -15.44 11.32
C GLU A 50 -2.31 -16.50 10.31
N GLN A 51 -3.42 -16.26 9.58
CA GLN A 51 -3.92 -17.18 8.54
C GLN A 51 -3.00 -17.24 7.31
N LEU A 52 -2.24 -16.19 7.03
CA LEU A 52 -1.27 -16.17 5.90
C LEU A 52 0.05 -16.88 6.22
N GLY A 53 0.25 -17.31 7.46
CA GLY A 53 1.45 -18.01 7.91
C GLY A 53 2.46 -17.12 8.61
N GLY A 54 2.88 -17.49 9.78
CA GLY A 54 3.56 -16.77 10.89
C GLY A 54 4.79 -15.91 10.61
N GLY A 55 4.73 -15.04 9.67
CA GLY A 55 5.70 -14.02 9.31
C GLY A 55 5.05 -12.83 8.60
N SER A 56 3.73 -12.86 8.43
CA SER A 56 3.01 -11.74 7.82
C SER A 56 2.89 -10.62 8.85
N ILE A 57 3.41 -9.45 8.49
CA ILE A 57 3.24 -8.22 9.27
C ILE A 57 1.83 -7.72 9.04
N TYR A 58 1.23 -7.22 10.11
CA TYR A 58 0.03 -6.42 10.02
C TYR A 58 0.35 -5.02 10.57
N PRO A 59 -0.13 -3.97 9.89
CA PRO A 59 0.00 -2.61 10.40
C PRO A 59 -0.88 -2.46 11.65
N GLU A 60 -0.35 -1.85 12.70
CA GLU A 60 -1.14 -1.46 13.87
C GLU A 60 -1.67 -0.06 13.66
N ILE A 61 -2.99 0.13 13.89
CA ILE A 61 -3.54 1.48 13.95
C ILE A 61 -3.07 2.12 15.26
N ASP A 62 -2.25 3.15 15.13
CA ASP A 62 -2.01 4.11 16.21
C ASP A 62 -3.03 5.24 16.06
N GLY A 63 -4.01 5.32 16.99
CA GLY A 63 -5.05 6.34 16.97
C GLY A 63 -4.48 7.76 16.94
N ASN A 64 -3.33 8.00 17.55
CA ASN A 64 -2.65 9.29 17.55
C ASN A 64 -2.16 9.72 16.16
N ARG A 65 -1.89 8.77 15.24
CA ARG A 65 -1.42 9.06 13.89
C ARG A 65 -2.50 9.71 13.01
N TYR A 66 -3.76 9.38 13.27
CA TYR A 66 -4.91 9.86 12.48
C TYR A 66 -5.75 10.92 13.19
N GLU A 67 -5.39 11.32 14.42
CA GLU A 67 -6.01 12.45 15.07
C GLU A 67 -5.64 13.75 14.35
N SER A 68 -6.67 14.47 13.92
CA SER A 68 -6.54 15.68 13.13
C SER A 68 -5.61 16.70 13.81
N GLY A 69 -4.43 16.88 13.27
CA GLY A 69 -3.56 18.01 13.55
C GLY A 69 -2.14 17.71 14.01
N SER A 70 -1.74 16.46 14.26
CA SER A 70 -0.46 16.24 14.94
C SER A 70 0.76 15.99 14.03
N ASN A 71 0.64 15.46 12.82
CA ASN A 71 1.82 15.02 12.09
C ASN A 71 1.83 15.18 10.57
N PHE A 72 0.86 15.87 9.99
CA PHE A 72 1.14 16.34 8.64
C PHE A 72 2.29 17.34 8.75
N PRO A 73 3.40 17.15 8.00
CA PRO A 73 4.29 18.26 7.81
C PRO A 73 3.39 19.41 7.39
N LYS A 74 3.33 20.48 8.19
CA LYS A 74 2.63 21.69 7.79
C LYS A 74 3.31 22.06 6.49
N TYR A 75 2.65 21.75 5.36
CA TYR A 75 3.04 22.37 4.11
C TYR A 75 3.13 23.85 4.46
N PRO A 76 4.29 24.51 4.30
CA PRO A 76 4.38 25.91 4.57
C PRO A 76 3.18 26.54 3.87
N GLU A 77 2.38 27.31 4.59
CA GLU A 77 1.13 27.93 4.13
C GLU A 77 1.29 28.73 2.81
N ASP A 78 2.46 28.70 2.25
CA ASP A 78 2.94 29.50 1.15
C ASP A 78 3.28 28.70 -0.14
N VAL A 79 2.75 27.46 -0.30
CA VAL A 79 2.90 26.73 -1.60
C VAL A 79 2.15 27.45 -2.73
N SER A 80 1.27 28.40 -2.42
CA SER A 80 0.56 29.22 -3.42
C SER A 80 1.30 30.52 -3.84
N ARG A 81 2.37 30.89 -3.14
CA ARG A 81 3.24 31.97 -3.59
C ARG A 81 4.41 31.38 -4.39
N PRO A 82 4.57 31.77 -5.65
CA PRO A 82 5.86 31.54 -6.31
C PRO A 82 6.93 32.16 -5.41
N PRO A 83 8.09 31.49 -5.20
CA PRO A 83 9.12 32.01 -4.34
C PRO A 83 9.47 33.43 -4.82
N THR A 84 9.06 34.42 -4.04
CA THR A 84 9.30 35.85 -4.33
C THR A 84 10.74 36.27 -4.05
N GLU A 85 11.49 35.39 -3.40
CA GLU A 85 12.93 35.52 -3.32
C GLU A 85 13.52 34.37 -4.16
N ASN A 86 14.33 34.75 -5.13
CA ASN A 86 15.25 33.81 -5.76
C ASN A 86 15.89 33.03 -4.63
N PRO A 87 15.86 31.67 -4.65
CA PRO A 87 16.62 30.90 -3.70
C PRO A 87 18.02 31.50 -3.66
N PRO A 88 18.62 31.68 -2.46
CA PRO A 88 19.94 32.28 -2.38
C PRO A 88 20.78 31.57 -3.41
N ALA A 89 21.50 32.35 -4.24
CA ALA A 89 22.20 31.89 -5.42
C ALA A 89 23.39 30.93 -5.14
N THR A 90 23.19 29.98 -4.24
CA THR A 90 23.77 28.63 -4.21
C THR A 90 23.23 27.78 -5.36
N ALA A 91 22.24 28.29 -6.11
CA ALA A 91 21.95 27.86 -7.44
C ALA A 91 23.26 27.73 -8.21
N LEU A 92 23.69 26.44 -8.36
CA LEU A 92 24.53 25.97 -9.46
C LEU A 92 25.24 27.17 -10.20
N ARG A 93 26.12 27.89 -9.49
CA ARG A 93 27.07 28.71 -10.16
C ARG A 93 27.96 27.76 -10.93
N PHE A 94 27.71 27.65 -12.23
CA PHE A 94 28.70 27.17 -13.19
C PHE A 94 29.90 28.15 -13.19
N GLU A 95 30.46 28.45 -12.00
CA GLU A 95 31.70 29.20 -11.85
C GLU A 95 32.87 28.47 -12.51
N ALA A 96 32.61 27.29 -13.05
CA ALA A 96 33.63 26.40 -13.53
C ALA A 96 33.48 25.99 -14.99
N ILE A 97 32.78 26.75 -15.83
CA ILE A 97 32.86 26.49 -17.27
C ILE A 97 34.31 26.73 -17.72
N PRO A 98 35.04 25.67 -18.15
CA PRO A 98 36.42 25.85 -18.62
C PRO A 98 36.45 26.80 -19.79
N THR A 99 37.36 27.77 -19.76
CA THR A 99 37.62 28.61 -20.94
C THR A 99 38.52 27.85 -21.90
N VAL A 100 38.40 28.12 -23.20
CA VAL A 100 39.24 27.49 -24.25
C VAL A 100 40.74 27.66 -24.00
N LYS A 101 41.14 28.63 -23.16
CA LYS A 101 42.53 28.94 -22.85
C LYS A 101 43.05 28.22 -21.58
N GLU A 102 42.20 27.53 -20.84
CA GLU A 102 42.63 26.80 -19.63
C GLU A 102 43.28 25.48 -19.99
N ASP A 103 44.35 25.14 -19.29
CA ASP A 103 45.02 23.85 -19.46
C ASP A 103 44.26 22.72 -18.72
N ALA A 104 44.42 21.46 -19.15
CA ALA A 104 43.78 20.30 -18.59
C ALA A 104 44.07 20.14 -17.09
N ALA A 105 45.25 20.52 -16.62
CA ALA A 105 45.68 20.38 -15.21
C ALA A 105 44.91 21.38 -14.30
N SER A 106 44.59 22.58 -14.79
CA SER A 106 43.79 23.54 -14.02
C SER A 106 42.31 23.11 -13.93
N ILE A 107 41.77 22.52 -15.00
CA ILE A 107 40.44 21.93 -15.04
C ILE A 107 40.36 20.77 -14.05
N THR A 108 41.35 19.86 -14.04
CA THR A 108 41.41 18.71 -13.09
C THR A 108 41.42 19.19 -11.64
N ARG A 109 42.28 20.15 -11.28
CA ARG A 109 42.34 20.68 -9.90
C ARG A 109 41.03 21.34 -9.45
N ARG A 110 40.33 22.03 -10.35
CA ARG A 110 39.02 22.63 -10.06
C ARG A 110 37.96 21.54 -9.85
N PHE A 111 37.97 20.52 -10.68
CA PHE A 111 37.09 19.36 -10.57
C PHE A 111 37.28 18.58 -9.25
N GLU A 112 38.52 18.40 -8.79
CA GLU A 112 38.83 17.80 -7.49
C GLU A 112 38.26 18.61 -6.33
N LYS A 113 38.34 19.95 -6.37
CA LYS A 113 37.73 20.83 -5.36
C LYS A 113 36.20 20.74 -5.29
N MET A 114 35.54 20.54 -6.43
CA MET A 114 34.07 20.36 -6.50
C MET A 114 33.61 18.99 -5.99
N SER A 115 34.53 18.05 -5.85
CA SER A 115 34.28 16.64 -5.57
C SER A 115 34.48 16.26 -4.10
N ALA A 116 34.81 17.21 -3.22
CA ALA A 116 35.00 16.90 -1.80
C ALA A 116 33.71 16.37 -1.20
N ASN A 117 33.76 15.13 -0.68
CA ASN A 117 32.64 14.52 0.06
C ASN A 117 32.38 15.35 1.33
N ASP A 118 31.12 15.55 1.66
CA ASP A 118 30.71 16.16 2.91
C ASP A 118 31.06 15.20 4.07
N PRO A 119 31.97 15.58 4.99
CA PRO A 119 32.35 14.71 6.11
C PRO A 119 31.21 14.46 7.12
N ALA A 120 30.11 15.22 7.04
CA ALA A 120 28.94 15.09 7.89
C ALA A 120 27.87 14.14 7.29
N ALA A 121 28.11 13.54 6.13
CA ALA A 121 27.13 12.68 5.47
C ALA A 121 26.84 11.41 6.29
N LYS A 122 25.55 11.12 6.50
CA LYS A 122 25.08 9.88 7.14
C LYS A 122 25.34 8.71 6.20
N THR A 123 26.11 7.72 6.62
CA THR A 123 26.35 6.51 5.83
C THR A 123 25.12 5.61 5.87
N LEU A 124 24.59 5.27 4.69
CA LEU A 124 23.47 4.35 4.52
C LEU A 124 23.97 3.01 4.02
N THR A 125 23.68 1.95 4.78
CA THR A 125 23.75 0.56 4.35
C THR A 125 22.42 0.13 3.75
N PHE A 126 22.37 -1.01 3.06
CA PHE A 126 21.11 -1.53 2.54
C PHE A 126 20.09 -1.79 3.66
N ASP A 127 20.53 -2.44 4.76
CA ASP A 127 19.65 -2.75 5.90
C ASP A 127 19.13 -1.49 6.60
N SER A 128 19.98 -0.47 6.78
CA SER A 128 19.55 0.81 7.37
C SER A 128 18.60 1.58 6.44
N SER A 129 18.77 1.46 5.14
CA SER A 129 17.91 2.09 4.14
C SER A 129 16.53 1.46 4.14
N ILE A 130 16.44 0.12 4.22
CA ILE A 130 15.17 -0.59 4.29
C ILE A 130 14.44 -0.28 5.59
N ALA A 131 15.11 -0.35 6.74
CA ALA A 131 14.51 -0.04 8.04
C ALA A 131 13.93 1.38 8.04
N TYR A 132 14.67 2.35 7.50
CA TYR A 132 14.19 3.72 7.38
C TYR A 132 12.98 3.84 6.43
N ALA A 133 13.01 3.15 5.29
CA ALA A 133 11.92 3.19 4.31
C ALA A 133 10.62 2.59 4.84
N LEU A 134 10.68 1.54 5.66
CA LEU A 134 9.48 0.94 6.27
C LEU A 134 8.73 1.93 7.18
N GLU A 135 9.44 2.89 7.78
CA GLU A 135 8.85 3.86 8.70
C GLU A 135 8.44 5.17 8.02
N HIS A 136 9.10 5.55 6.91
CA HIS A 136 9.01 6.90 6.35
C HIS A 136 8.61 6.96 4.88
N SER A 137 8.68 5.84 4.12
CA SER A 137 8.34 5.85 2.70
C SER A 137 6.84 6.07 2.50
N GLU A 138 6.48 7.14 1.77
CA GLU A 138 5.07 7.45 1.46
C GLU A 138 4.39 6.33 0.68
N GLU A 139 5.13 5.66 -0.21
CA GLU A 139 4.63 4.53 -0.98
C GLU A 139 4.28 3.33 -0.08
N TYR A 140 5.18 3.03 0.87
CA TYR A 140 4.95 1.94 1.83
C TYR A 140 3.79 2.24 2.77
N LEU A 141 3.74 3.46 3.33
CA LEU A 141 2.66 3.91 4.22
C LEU A 141 1.29 3.89 3.52
N THR A 142 1.23 4.31 2.26
CA THR A 142 -0.02 4.26 1.46
C THR A 142 -0.50 2.82 1.23
N ALA A 143 0.42 1.89 0.98
CA ALA A 143 0.07 0.48 0.82
C ALA A 143 -0.44 -0.13 2.15
N GLU A 144 0.18 0.23 3.26
CA GLU A 144 -0.23 -0.12 4.61
C GLU A 144 -1.64 0.40 4.92
N GLU A 145 -1.90 1.69 4.69
CA GLU A 145 -3.21 2.32 4.87
C GLU A 145 -4.30 1.68 4.01
N THR A 146 -3.97 1.28 2.79
CA THR A 146 -4.91 0.55 1.92
C THR A 146 -5.35 -0.78 2.54
N TYR A 147 -4.43 -1.48 3.18
CA TYR A 147 -4.75 -2.71 3.92
C TYR A 147 -5.59 -2.42 5.16
N LEU A 148 -5.27 -1.38 5.95
CA LEU A 148 -6.07 -0.92 7.09
C LEU A 148 -7.50 -0.57 6.70
N LEU A 149 -7.69 0.15 5.59
CA LEU A 149 -9.01 0.50 5.08
C LEU A 149 -9.86 -0.73 4.74
N SER A 150 -9.26 -1.83 4.31
CA SER A 150 -9.99 -3.07 4.05
C SER A 150 -10.47 -3.75 5.34
N ALA A 151 -9.71 -3.66 6.43
CA ALA A 151 -10.12 -4.15 7.74
C ALA A 151 -11.27 -3.32 8.32
N ILE A 152 -11.19 -1.99 8.20
CA ILE A 152 -12.28 -1.08 8.62
C ILE A 152 -13.58 -1.37 7.84
N ARG A 153 -13.48 -1.65 6.54
CA ARG A 153 -14.66 -2.05 5.73
C ARG A 153 -15.28 -3.36 6.21
N LEU A 154 -14.46 -4.33 6.60
CA LEU A 154 -14.97 -5.58 7.19
C LEU A 154 -15.69 -5.30 8.52
N LEU A 155 -15.10 -4.51 9.41
CA LEU A 155 -15.73 -4.15 10.69
C LEU A 155 -17.05 -3.39 10.47
N ALA A 156 -17.10 -2.48 9.51
CA ALA A 156 -18.33 -1.78 9.14
C ALA A 156 -19.41 -2.74 8.65
N GLU A 157 -19.04 -3.77 7.87
CA GLU A 157 -20.00 -4.78 7.43
C GLU A 157 -20.43 -5.71 8.58
N GLU A 158 -19.51 -6.13 9.44
CA GLU A 158 -19.83 -6.94 10.64
C GLU A 158 -20.76 -6.19 11.59
N HIS A 159 -20.53 -4.88 11.76
CA HIS A 159 -21.38 -4.04 12.61
C HIS A 159 -22.83 -3.97 12.12
N ARG A 160 -23.09 -4.11 10.82
CA ARG A 160 -24.44 -4.16 10.26
C ARG A 160 -25.26 -5.40 10.71
N TRP A 161 -24.59 -6.43 11.24
CA TRP A 161 -25.19 -7.67 11.76
C TRP A 161 -25.35 -7.64 13.27
N ALA A 162 -24.82 -6.62 13.94
CA ALA A 162 -25.01 -6.39 15.35
C ALA A 162 -26.38 -5.73 15.61
N PRO A 163 -26.91 -5.82 16.83
CA PRO A 163 -28.05 -5.01 17.24
C PRO A 163 -27.73 -3.53 17.13
N LEU A 164 -28.51 -2.79 16.32
CA LEU A 164 -28.32 -1.37 16.06
C LEU A 164 -29.37 -0.55 16.82
N PRO A 165 -29.04 0.09 17.94
CA PRO A 165 -29.95 0.99 18.63
C PRO A 165 -30.12 2.28 17.82
N THR A 166 -31.35 2.74 17.72
CA THR A 166 -31.74 3.98 17.04
C THR A 166 -32.62 4.80 17.95
N ASN A 167 -32.51 6.10 17.90
CA ASN A 167 -33.44 7.02 18.54
C ASN A 167 -33.82 8.11 17.56
N THR A 168 -35.09 8.19 17.23
CA THR A 168 -35.62 9.19 16.31
C THR A 168 -36.64 10.05 17.04
N THR A 169 -36.39 11.35 17.14
CA THR A 169 -37.34 12.30 17.67
C THR A 169 -37.87 13.18 16.54
N SER A 170 -39.17 13.19 16.34
CA SER A 170 -39.82 14.04 15.36
C SER A 170 -40.81 15.00 16.02
N VAL A 171 -40.84 16.23 15.53
CA VAL A 171 -41.80 17.26 15.95
C VAL A 171 -42.59 17.64 14.72
N GLY A 172 -43.88 17.44 14.76
CA GLY A 172 -44.81 17.73 13.67
C GLY A 172 -45.84 18.78 14.09
N TYR A 173 -46.13 19.72 13.21
CA TYR A 173 -47.29 20.61 13.32
C TYR A 173 -48.28 20.25 12.22
N GLU A 174 -49.48 19.92 12.64
CA GLU A 174 -50.57 19.55 11.73
C GLU A 174 -51.71 20.53 11.85
N THR A 175 -52.22 21.01 10.70
CA THR A 175 -53.43 21.80 10.62
C THR A 175 -54.40 21.10 9.66
N ALA A 176 -55.62 20.79 10.12
CA ALA A 176 -56.60 20.09 9.31
C ALA A 176 -57.91 20.86 9.28
N GLY A 177 -58.44 21.10 8.10
CA GLY A 177 -59.76 21.73 7.89
C GLY A 177 -60.89 20.71 7.88
N GLY A 178 -61.82 20.84 8.83
CA GLY A 178 -63.11 20.17 8.81
C GLY A 178 -63.15 18.67 9.10
N GLY A 179 -63.55 18.29 10.30
CA GLY A 179 -63.94 16.93 10.65
C GLY A 179 -62.87 16.01 11.22
N THR A 180 -61.68 16.50 11.45
CA THR A 180 -60.60 15.76 12.13
C THR A 180 -60.57 16.03 13.63
N ARG A 181 -59.98 15.15 14.43
CA ARG A 181 -59.90 15.22 15.90
C ARG A 181 -59.17 16.47 16.39
N TYR A 182 -58.34 17.07 15.54
CA TYR A 182 -57.52 18.26 15.84
C TYR A 182 -57.61 19.28 14.68
N ASN A 183 -57.81 20.55 14.96
CA ASN A 183 -57.74 21.63 13.98
C ASN A 183 -56.31 22.13 13.80
N ASN A 184 -55.58 22.36 14.92
CA ASN A 184 -54.18 22.73 14.96
C ASN A 184 -53.52 21.92 16.09
N ALA A 185 -52.58 21.06 15.77
CA ALA A 185 -51.94 20.21 16.76
C ALA A 185 -50.41 20.21 16.60
N LEU A 186 -49.70 20.26 17.74
CA LEU A 186 -48.28 20.00 17.84
C LEU A 186 -48.10 18.56 18.33
N SER A 187 -47.44 17.73 17.53
CA SER A 187 -47.10 16.37 17.91
C SER A 187 -45.59 16.19 18.10
N VAL A 188 -45.21 15.53 19.19
CA VAL A 188 -43.84 15.10 19.44
C VAL A 188 -43.86 13.58 19.50
N ILE A 189 -43.08 12.93 18.64
CA ILE A 189 -42.95 11.48 18.57
C ILE A 189 -41.49 11.15 18.82
N ASN A 190 -41.25 10.31 19.79
CA ASN A 190 -39.94 9.71 20.02
C ASN A 190 -40.04 8.21 19.81
N ASP A 191 -39.15 7.68 19.01
CA ASP A 191 -39.01 6.27 18.67
C ASP A 191 -37.61 5.81 19.08
N LEU A 192 -37.55 4.99 20.13
CA LEU A 192 -36.35 4.32 20.60
C LEU A 192 -36.42 2.88 20.11
N GLY A 193 -35.62 2.54 19.09
CA GLY A 193 -35.62 1.23 18.44
C GLY A 193 -34.31 0.51 18.57
N VAL A 194 -34.37 -0.80 18.40
CA VAL A 194 -33.22 -1.68 18.14
C VAL A 194 -33.58 -2.55 16.96
N SER A 195 -32.74 -2.57 15.94
CA SER A 195 -32.91 -3.45 14.77
C SER A 195 -31.70 -4.36 14.61
N GLN A 196 -31.92 -5.59 14.15
CA GLN A 196 -30.85 -6.56 13.91
C GLN A 196 -31.16 -7.37 12.65
N ARG A 197 -30.16 -7.50 11.77
CA ARG A 197 -30.20 -8.43 10.63
C ARG A 197 -30.02 -9.86 11.09
N LEU A 198 -30.78 -10.77 10.49
CA LEU A 198 -30.70 -12.21 10.79
C LEU A 198 -29.74 -12.91 9.81
N PRO A 199 -28.94 -13.91 10.29
CA PRO A 199 -27.97 -14.60 9.44
C PRO A 199 -28.56 -15.33 8.22
N TYR A 200 -29.80 -15.76 8.32
CA TYR A 200 -30.51 -16.45 7.23
C TYR A 200 -31.38 -15.54 6.37
N GLY A 201 -31.25 -14.23 6.54
CA GLY A 201 -32.04 -13.22 5.84
C GLY A 201 -33.14 -12.63 6.70
N GLY A 202 -33.52 -11.40 6.37
CA GLY A 202 -34.50 -10.62 7.11
C GLY A 202 -33.92 -9.85 8.28
N ASP A 203 -34.83 -9.23 9.01
CA ASP A 203 -34.54 -8.37 10.15
C ASP A 203 -35.56 -8.54 11.25
N VAL A 204 -35.11 -8.30 12.48
CA VAL A 204 -35.94 -8.20 13.66
C VAL A 204 -35.74 -6.81 14.25
N SER A 205 -36.85 -6.15 14.60
CA SER A 205 -36.82 -4.86 15.26
C SER A 205 -37.72 -4.85 16.51
N ALA A 206 -37.29 -4.09 17.50
CA ALA A 206 -38.07 -3.75 18.67
C ALA A 206 -38.04 -2.23 18.81
N SER A 207 -39.22 -1.61 18.86
CA SER A 207 -39.30 -0.15 19.03
C SER A 207 -40.24 0.24 20.16
N PHE A 208 -39.81 1.23 20.92
CA PHE A 208 -40.58 1.88 21.96
C PHE A 208 -40.95 3.29 21.50
N VAL A 209 -42.21 3.45 21.14
CA VAL A 209 -42.73 4.69 20.54
C VAL A 209 -43.49 5.47 21.61
N THR A 210 -43.08 6.71 21.86
CA THR A 210 -43.87 7.65 22.68
C THR A 210 -44.39 8.79 21.80
N ARG A 211 -45.64 9.08 21.92
CA ARG A 211 -46.29 10.16 21.19
C ARG A 211 -47.01 11.09 22.16
N GLY A 212 -46.70 12.36 22.10
CA GLY A 212 -47.43 13.44 22.76
C GLY A 212 -48.01 14.37 21.71
N THR A 213 -49.32 14.60 21.77
CA THR A 213 -50.00 15.54 20.86
C THR A 213 -50.67 16.59 21.71
N LYS A 214 -50.36 17.87 21.46
CA LYS A 214 -50.98 19.02 22.11
C LYS A 214 -51.80 19.82 21.12
N GLN A 215 -53.08 20.00 21.40
CA GLN A 215 -53.93 20.89 20.65
C GLN A 215 -53.65 22.35 20.98
N LEU A 216 -53.48 23.20 19.97
CA LEU A 216 -53.10 24.60 20.11
C LEU A 216 -54.27 25.58 20.12
N ASP A 217 -55.47 25.14 19.69
CA ASP A 217 -56.67 25.94 19.68
C ASP A 217 -57.49 25.79 20.96
N ASP A 218 -57.57 26.84 21.77
CA ASP A 218 -58.32 26.87 23.05
C ASP A 218 -59.86 26.81 22.91
N TYR A 219 -60.39 26.84 21.69
CA TYR A 219 -61.82 26.90 21.40
C TYR A 219 -62.57 25.57 21.42
N LEU A 220 -61.83 24.49 21.37
CA LEU A 220 -62.40 23.12 21.44
C LEU A 220 -61.77 22.47 22.68
N ASN A 221 -62.57 21.75 23.48
CA ASN A 221 -62.11 21.00 24.65
C ASN A 221 -60.74 20.38 24.37
N SER A 222 -59.73 20.86 25.09
CA SER A 222 -58.33 20.47 24.86
C SER A 222 -58.14 18.98 25.19
N ASN A 223 -58.14 18.15 24.16
CA ASN A 223 -57.74 16.75 24.30
C ASN A 223 -56.25 16.62 23.99
N ASP A 224 -55.40 16.93 24.96
CA ASP A 224 -54.00 16.56 24.94
C ASP A 224 -53.93 15.02 25.01
N ALA A 225 -53.35 14.39 24.04
CA ALA A 225 -53.22 12.93 23.99
C ALA A 225 -51.78 12.49 24.13
N GLN A 226 -51.54 11.61 25.08
CA GLN A 226 -50.25 10.93 25.22
C GLN A 226 -50.46 9.43 25.02
N SER A 227 -49.64 8.82 24.18
CA SER A 227 -49.68 7.40 23.92
C SER A 227 -48.26 6.79 23.93
N VAL A 228 -48.16 5.55 24.39
CA VAL A 228 -46.95 4.76 24.39
C VAL A 228 -47.22 3.44 23.68
N GLY A 229 -46.29 2.98 22.89
CA GLY A 229 -46.38 1.71 22.18
C GLY A 229 -45.06 0.98 22.19
N LEU A 230 -45.11 -0.34 22.42
CA LEU A 230 -44.00 -1.25 22.16
C LEU A 230 -44.36 -2.05 20.90
N VAL A 231 -43.51 -1.98 19.88
CA VAL A 231 -43.68 -2.70 18.62
C VAL A 231 -42.52 -3.67 18.46
N LEU A 232 -42.85 -4.93 18.28
CA LEU A 232 -41.91 -5.99 17.92
C LEU A 232 -42.24 -6.43 16.49
N GLU A 233 -41.25 -6.42 15.61
CA GLU A 233 -41.44 -6.80 14.22
C GLU A 233 -40.32 -7.73 13.76
N ALA A 234 -40.68 -8.78 13.02
CA ALA A 234 -39.75 -9.66 12.34
C ALA A 234 -40.20 -9.83 10.89
N ASN A 235 -39.32 -9.52 9.96
CA ASN A 235 -39.51 -9.68 8.53
C ASN A 235 -38.53 -10.73 8.01
N ILE A 236 -39.03 -11.90 7.63
CA ILE A 236 -38.23 -13.08 7.30
C ILE A 236 -38.49 -13.47 5.84
N PRO A 237 -37.52 -13.31 4.92
CA PRO A 237 -37.63 -13.85 3.58
C PRO A 237 -37.50 -15.37 3.60
N LEU A 238 -38.38 -16.06 2.86
CA LEU A 238 -38.42 -17.51 2.80
C LEU A 238 -37.92 -18.08 1.46
N LEU A 239 -37.82 -17.25 0.40
CA LEU A 239 -37.30 -17.64 -0.91
C LEU A 239 -36.18 -16.70 -1.36
N ARG A 240 -36.49 -15.59 -2.03
CA ARG A 240 -35.51 -14.63 -2.50
C ARG A 240 -34.87 -13.93 -1.31
N GLY A 241 -33.53 -13.89 -1.27
CA GLY A 241 -32.78 -13.28 -0.18
C GLY A 241 -32.69 -14.12 1.10
N ALA A 242 -33.21 -15.38 1.08
CA ALA A 242 -33.13 -16.31 2.21
C ALA A 242 -31.86 -17.17 2.14
N GLY A 243 -31.41 -17.63 3.31
CA GLY A 243 -30.30 -18.57 3.46
C GLY A 243 -28.92 -17.93 3.32
N GLU A 244 -27.95 -18.67 2.81
CA GLU A 244 -26.55 -18.23 2.69
C GLU A 244 -26.36 -16.99 1.81
N VAL A 245 -27.28 -16.76 0.86
CA VAL A 245 -27.26 -15.58 -0.02
C VAL A 245 -27.35 -14.28 0.77
N ALA A 246 -28.05 -14.30 1.91
CA ALA A 246 -28.17 -13.13 2.78
C ALA A 246 -26.81 -12.69 3.36
N GLN A 247 -25.89 -13.64 3.59
CA GLN A 247 -24.57 -13.39 4.17
C GLN A 247 -23.51 -13.01 3.13
N GLU A 248 -23.81 -13.06 1.83
CA GLU A 248 -22.80 -12.82 0.78
C GLU A 248 -22.04 -11.50 0.94
N PRO A 249 -22.64 -10.36 1.36
CA PRO A 249 -21.87 -9.14 1.62
C PRO A 249 -20.81 -9.32 2.71
N LEU A 250 -21.14 -10.03 3.79
CA LEU A 250 -20.20 -10.30 4.88
C LEU A 250 -19.11 -11.28 4.47
N ILE A 251 -19.47 -12.35 3.74
CA ILE A 251 -18.50 -13.30 3.18
C ILE A 251 -17.53 -12.59 2.25
N GLN A 252 -18.05 -11.73 1.34
CA GLN A 252 -17.21 -10.98 0.42
C GLN A 252 -16.29 -10.01 1.16
N ALA A 253 -16.78 -9.28 2.17
CA ALA A 253 -15.94 -8.37 2.95
C ALA A 253 -14.79 -9.09 3.67
N ARG A 254 -15.03 -10.30 4.21
CA ARG A 254 -13.97 -11.14 4.79
C ARG A 254 -12.96 -11.60 3.75
N ARG A 255 -13.39 -11.96 2.55
CA ARG A 255 -12.49 -12.35 1.46
C ARG A 255 -11.69 -11.17 0.93
N ASP A 256 -12.31 -9.99 0.84
CA ASP A 256 -11.64 -8.75 0.42
C ASP A 256 -10.49 -8.37 1.39
N LEU A 257 -10.66 -8.61 2.70
CA LEU A 257 -9.57 -8.43 3.66
C LEU A 257 -8.41 -9.40 3.39
N VAL A 258 -8.69 -10.67 3.10
CA VAL A 258 -7.64 -11.66 2.75
C VAL A 258 -6.91 -11.25 1.45
N TYR A 259 -7.64 -10.72 0.46
CA TYR A 259 -7.04 -10.23 -0.79
C TYR A 259 -6.17 -8.99 -0.54
N ALA A 260 -6.63 -8.07 0.30
CA ALA A 260 -5.85 -6.91 0.68
C ALA A 260 -4.56 -7.30 1.42
N ALA A 261 -4.62 -8.28 2.33
CA ALA A 261 -3.46 -8.81 3.02
C ALA A 261 -2.44 -9.46 2.07
N ARG A 262 -2.92 -10.25 1.09
CA ARG A 262 -2.05 -10.84 0.06
C ARG A 262 -1.42 -9.77 -0.84
N ASN A 263 -2.18 -8.75 -1.20
CA ASN A 263 -1.69 -7.64 -2.00
C ASN A 263 -0.63 -6.84 -1.25
N PHE A 264 -0.83 -6.59 0.05
CA PHE A 264 0.14 -5.90 0.89
C PHE A 264 1.44 -6.72 1.04
N GLU A 265 1.34 -8.03 1.28
CA GLU A 265 2.52 -8.90 1.36
C GLU A 265 3.26 -8.99 0.01
N GLN A 266 2.55 -9.00 -1.13
CA GLN A 266 3.18 -8.95 -2.45
C GLN A 266 3.86 -7.59 -2.67
N PHE A 267 3.19 -6.50 -2.31
CA PHE A 267 3.77 -5.15 -2.36
C PHE A 267 5.07 -5.07 -1.55
N ARG A 268 5.12 -5.60 -0.34
CA ARG A 268 6.34 -5.63 0.49
C ARG A 268 7.50 -6.33 -0.21
N ARG A 269 7.24 -7.44 -0.91
CA ARG A 269 8.25 -8.17 -1.68
C ARG A 269 8.73 -7.38 -2.89
N ASP A 270 7.82 -6.77 -3.59
CA ASP A 270 8.13 -5.95 -4.76
C ASP A 270 8.89 -4.69 -4.35
N PHE A 271 8.50 -4.03 -3.25
CA PHE A 271 9.18 -2.88 -2.68
C PHE A 271 10.62 -3.21 -2.25
N TYR A 272 10.83 -4.36 -1.58
CA TYR A 272 12.17 -4.84 -1.26
C TYR A 272 13.02 -5.05 -2.51
N TYR A 273 12.46 -5.70 -3.53
CA TYR A 273 13.16 -5.95 -4.78
C TYR A 273 13.56 -4.65 -5.49
N GLU A 274 12.67 -3.69 -5.55
CA GLU A 274 12.92 -2.39 -6.18
C GLU A 274 13.94 -1.58 -5.40
N LEU A 275 13.83 -1.53 -4.08
CA LEU A 275 14.78 -0.82 -3.22
C LEU A 275 16.19 -1.44 -3.31
N ALA A 276 16.27 -2.79 -3.35
CA ALA A 276 17.53 -3.48 -3.58
C ALA A 276 18.11 -3.15 -4.96
N GLY A 277 17.26 -3.02 -5.98
CA GLY A 277 17.67 -2.61 -7.33
C GLY A 277 18.27 -1.21 -7.35
N ASP A 278 17.63 -0.26 -6.70
CA ASP A 278 18.10 1.13 -6.61
C ASP A 278 19.42 1.22 -5.81
N TYR A 279 19.51 0.52 -4.68
CA TYR A 279 20.73 0.48 -3.88
C TYR A 279 21.91 -0.12 -4.65
N LEU A 280 21.70 -1.25 -5.32
CA LEU A 280 22.73 -1.89 -6.15
C LEU A 280 23.14 -1.02 -7.34
N LEU A 281 22.22 -0.22 -7.89
CA LEU A 281 22.52 0.78 -8.93
C LEU A 281 23.44 1.88 -8.37
N LEU A 282 23.16 2.38 -7.16
CA LEU A 282 24.02 3.38 -6.50
C LEU A 282 25.43 2.84 -6.24
N VAL A 283 25.54 1.61 -5.74
CA VAL A 283 26.85 0.94 -5.54
C VAL A 283 27.58 0.78 -6.86
N LEU A 284 26.90 0.38 -7.94
CA LEU A 284 27.46 0.28 -9.28
C LEU A 284 27.99 1.63 -9.78
N GLN A 285 27.20 2.70 -9.58
CA GLN A 285 27.61 4.06 -9.99
C GLN A 285 28.84 4.54 -9.21
N LEU A 286 28.93 4.25 -7.91
CA LEU A 286 30.13 4.53 -7.11
C LEU A 286 31.37 3.79 -7.64
N GLN A 287 31.23 2.50 -8.00
CA GLN A 287 32.31 1.75 -8.62
C GLN A 287 32.71 2.33 -9.97
N GLY A 288 31.70 2.77 -10.77
CA GLY A 288 31.92 3.46 -12.04
C GLY A 288 32.67 4.78 -11.88
N ILE A 289 32.37 5.57 -10.83
CA ILE A 289 33.09 6.80 -10.50
C ILE A 289 34.56 6.47 -10.13
N ALA A 290 34.78 5.47 -9.25
CA ALA A 290 36.13 5.05 -8.88
C ALA A 290 36.95 4.54 -10.09
N ASN A 291 36.30 3.84 -11.03
CA ASN A 291 36.91 3.43 -12.30
C ASN A 291 37.24 4.65 -13.19
N GLY A 292 36.32 5.63 -13.23
CA GLY A 292 36.52 6.89 -13.95
C GLY A 292 37.67 7.74 -13.40
N GLU A 293 37.80 7.85 -12.08
CA GLU A 293 38.88 8.54 -11.40
C GLU A 293 40.25 7.92 -11.76
N ARG A 294 40.35 6.60 -11.66
CA ARG A 294 41.55 5.87 -12.10
C ARG A 294 41.83 6.06 -13.58
N GLN A 295 40.83 6.17 -14.42
CA GLN A 295 40.97 6.44 -15.85
C GLN A 295 41.54 7.85 -16.09
N VAL A 296 41.05 8.87 -15.40
CA VAL A 296 41.54 10.26 -15.51
C VAL A 296 43.02 10.30 -15.09
N GLU A 297 43.39 9.70 -13.94
CA GLU A 297 44.77 9.65 -13.45
C GLU A 297 45.73 8.98 -14.46
N ARG A 298 45.30 7.82 -15.01
CA ARG A 298 46.08 7.11 -16.03
C ARG A 298 46.21 7.89 -17.35
N SER A 299 45.11 8.52 -17.80
CA SER A 299 45.14 9.35 -19.01
C SER A 299 46.06 10.57 -18.84
N ALA A 300 46.02 11.22 -17.68
CA ALA A 300 46.95 12.32 -17.37
C ALA A 300 48.42 11.87 -17.35
N SER A 301 48.71 10.65 -16.83
CA SER A 301 50.04 10.05 -16.88
C SER A 301 50.52 9.78 -18.32
N VAL A 302 49.63 9.28 -19.19
CA VAL A 302 49.93 9.08 -20.64
C VAL A 302 50.15 10.41 -21.31
N GLU A 303 49.35 11.43 -21.02
CA GLU A 303 49.54 12.81 -21.54
C GLU A 303 50.91 13.38 -21.14
N ALA A 304 51.24 13.37 -19.84
CA ALA A 304 52.54 13.90 -19.38
C ALA A 304 53.73 13.21 -20.06
N ARG A 305 53.66 11.88 -20.17
CA ARG A 305 54.69 11.09 -20.84
C ARG A 305 54.77 11.42 -22.34
N THR A 306 53.65 11.52 -23.03
CA THR A 306 53.64 11.82 -24.46
C THR A 306 54.18 13.21 -24.74
N ARG A 307 53.82 14.20 -23.88
CA ARG A 307 54.36 15.56 -23.96
C ARG A 307 55.89 15.57 -23.82
N ALA A 308 56.46 14.82 -22.84
CA ALA A 308 57.90 14.72 -22.68
C ALA A 308 58.61 14.04 -23.88
N LEU A 309 57.96 13.07 -24.52
CA LEU A 309 58.46 12.42 -25.75
C LEU A 309 58.45 13.40 -26.95
N VAL A 310 57.42 14.25 -27.07
CA VAL A 310 57.37 15.29 -28.09
C VAL A 310 58.47 16.33 -27.87
N GLU A 311 58.66 16.78 -26.63
CA GLU A 311 59.72 17.75 -26.28
C GLU A 311 61.13 17.20 -26.55
N SER A 312 61.32 15.89 -26.41
CA SER A 312 62.58 15.23 -26.76
C SER A 312 62.75 14.86 -28.24
N GLY A 313 61.76 15.23 -29.08
CA GLY A 313 61.77 14.95 -30.53
C GLY A 313 61.56 13.49 -30.90
N ARG A 314 61.12 12.64 -29.97
CA ARG A 314 60.93 11.20 -30.20
C ARG A 314 59.52 10.83 -30.72
N THR A 315 58.59 11.77 -30.68
CA THR A 315 57.18 11.58 -31.09
C THR A 315 56.64 12.84 -31.75
N GLU A 316 55.71 12.68 -32.69
CA GLU A 316 55.06 13.75 -33.40
C GLU A 316 54.14 14.59 -32.51
N PRO A 317 54.06 15.92 -32.67
CA PRO A 317 53.27 16.84 -31.83
C PRO A 317 51.79 16.46 -31.72
N PHE A 318 51.18 16.00 -32.82
CA PHE A 318 49.73 15.65 -32.82
C PHE A 318 49.39 14.51 -31.84
N GLN A 319 50.36 13.69 -31.44
CA GLN A 319 50.15 12.63 -30.41
C GLN A 319 49.98 13.23 -29.01
N ALA A 320 50.58 14.38 -28.72
CA ALA A 320 50.33 15.11 -27.47
C ALA A 320 48.91 15.68 -27.46
N ASP A 321 48.44 16.24 -28.57
CA ASP A 321 47.09 16.76 -28.70
C ASP A 321 46.04 15.63 -28.54
N LEU A 322 46.29 14.45 -29.11
CA LEU A 322 45.45 13.29 -28.93
C LEU A 322 45.39 12.84 -27.45
N ALA A 323 46.53 12.83 -26.76
CA ALA A 323 46.56 12.47 -25.34
C ALA A 323 45.80 13.47 -24.46
N ILE A 324 45.94 14.79 -24.75
CA ILE A 324 45.14 15.88 -24.13
C ILE A 324 43.64 15.66 -24.33
N GLN A 325 43.22 15.42 -25.58
CA GLN A 325 41.80 15.13 -25.88
C GLN A 325 41.27 13.95 -25.07
N ASN A 326 42.02 12.86 -24.96
CA ASN A 326 41.62 11.69 -24.17
C ASN A 326 41.49 12.00 -22.68
N THR A 327 42.37 12.82 -22.12
CA THR A 327 42.25 13.28 -20.71
C THR A 327 41.00 14.14 -20.53
N LEU A 328 40.70 15.04 -21.44
CA LEU A 328 39.49 15.87 -21.40
C LEU A 328 38.21 15.04 -21.53
N PHE A 329 38.16 14.05 -22.42
CA PHE A 329 37.03 13.13 -22.53
C PHE A 329 36.83 12.28 -21.26
N ALA A 330 37.92 11.86 -20.62
CA ALA A 330 37.83 11.13 -19.35
C ALA A 330 37.25 12.01 -18.23
N LEU A 331 37.68 13.29 -18.16
CA LEU A 331 37.14 14.26 -17.19
C LEU A 331 35.66 14.57 -17.42
N ASP A 332 35.24 14.82 -18.67
CA ASP A 332 33.85 15.09 -19.02
C ASP A 332 32.95 13.89 -18.63
N ARG A 333 33.40 12.68 -18.96
CA ARG A 333 32.71 11.46 -18.61
C ARG A 333 32.57 11.28 -17.09
N LEU A 334 33.64 11.50 -16.33
CA LEU A 334 33.63 11.42 -14.88
C LEU A 334 32.67 12.46 -14.28
N SER A 335 32.64 13.69 -14.82
CA SER A 335 31.69 14.72 -14.42
C SER A 335 30.23 14.25 -14.63
N SER A 336 29.94 13.71 -15.81
CA SER A 336 28.60 13.18 -16.12
C SER A 336 28.20 11.99 -15.20
N GLN A 337 29.16 11.10 -14.87
CA GLN A 337 28.91 9.98 -13.94
C GLN A 337 28.60 10.47 -12.53
N ARG A 338 29.30 11.49 -12.03
CA ARG A 338 29.04 12.08 -10.71
C ARG A 338 27.66 12.75 -10.65
N GLU A 339 27.27 13.48 -11.69
CA GLU A 339 25.93 14.08 -11.74
C GLU A 339 24.83 13.00 -11.81
N ALA A 340 25.03 11.95 -12.60
CA ALA A 340 24.08 10.84 -12.66
C ALA A 340 23.94 10.14 -11.28
N TYR A 341 25.04 9.99 -10.55
CA TYR A 341 25.02 9.44 -9.19
C TYR A 341 24.26 10.33 -8.22
N ARG A 342 24.51 11.65 -8.23
CA ARG A 342 23.78 12.61 -7.37
C ARG A 342 22.27 12.52 -7.61
N LEU A 343 21.85 12.56 -8.87
CA LEU A 343 20.44 12.41 -9.23
C LEU A 343 19.86 11.08 -8.75
N SER A 344 20.64 10.00 -8.85
CA SER A 344 20.19 8.68 -8.35
C SER A 344 20.07 8.65 -6.84
N VAL A 345 20.97 9.32 -6.10
CA VAL A 345 20.89 9.47 -4.64
C VAL A 345 19.65 10.28 -4.25
N ASP A 346 19.35 11.38 -4.96
CA ASP A 346 18.17 12.19 -4.67
C ASP A 346 16.87 11.41 -4.89
N ARG A 347 16.79 10.63 -5.97
CA ARG A 347 15.65 9.72 -6.22
C ARG A 347 15.53 8.63 -5.15
N PHE A 348 16.67 8.10 -4.72
CA PHE A 348 16.70 7.09 -3.65
C PHE A 348 16.23 7.67 -2.32
N LYS A 349 16.69 8.87 -1.93
CA LYS A 349 16.20 9.60 -0.75
C LYS A 349 14.69 9.82 -0.81
N SER A 350 14.17 10.30 -1.95
CA SER A 350 12.73 10.49 -2.15
C SER A 350 11.94 9.18 -1.96
N ARG A 351 12.43 8.06 -2.48
CA ARG A 351 11.77 6.74 -2.27
C ARG A 351 11.82 6.30 -0.81
N LEU A 352 12.90 6.60 -0.10
CA LEU A 352 13.00 6.32 1.34
C LEU A 352 12.08 7.21 2.19
N GLY A 353 11.54 8.29 1.66
CA GLY A 353 10.85 9.34 2.43
C GLY A 353 11.80 10.28 3.17
N MET A 354 13.07 10.37 2.73
CA MET A 354 14.05 11.29 3.29
C MET A 354 13.98 12.65 2.61
N PRO A 355 14.23 13.76 3.35
CA PRO A 355 14.43 15.07 2.74
C PRO A 355 15.58 15.04 1.72
N VAL A 356 15.38 15.66 0.56
CA VAL A 356 16.37 15.67 -0.53
C VAL A 356 17.63 16.47 -0.13
N GLU A 357 17.50 17.39 0.80
CA GLU A 357 18.59 18.22 1.34
C GLU A 357 19.56 17.48 2.26
N ASP A 358 19.14 16.33 2.80
CA ASP A 358 19.98 15.55 3.72
C ASP A 358 21.23 15.03 3.01
N SER A 359 22.41 15.22 3.62
CA SER A 359 23.66 14.69 3.10
C SER A 359 23.79 13.22 3.45
N VAL A 360 23.84 12.34 2.45
CA VAL A 360 23.97 10.89 2.62
C VAL A 360 25.11 10.32 1.79
N ALA A 361 25.79 9.34 2.35
CA ALA A 361 26.81 8.54 1.66
C ALA A 361 26.33 7.09 1.61
N ILE A 362 26.47 6.44 0.46
CA ILE A 362 26.10 5.03 0.28
C ILE A 362 27.31 4.16 0.60
N ASP A 363 27.12 3.14 1.43
CA ASP A 363 28.15 2.15 1.69
C ASP A 363 28.40 1.31 0.42
N PRO A 364 29.62 1.28 -0.11
CA PRO A 364 29.92 0.50 -1.31
C PRO A 364 29.96 -1.02 -1.05
N THR A 365 29.77 -1.48 0.19
CA THR A 365 29.76 -2.90 0.52
C THR A 365 28.59 -3.58 -0.22
N GLN A 366 28.95 -4.54 -1.06
CA GLN A 366 27.93 -5.23 -1.86
C GLN A 366 27.10 -6.17 -1.00
N PHE A 367 25.80 -6.04 -1.13
CA PHE A 367 24.83 -7.03 -0.72
C PHE A 367 25.02 -8.32 -1.55
N LYS A 368 25.42 -9.41 -0.91
CA LYS A 368 25.64 -10.70 -1.57
C LYS A 368 24.60 -11.71 -1.12
N LEU A 369 23.86 -12.25 -2.08
CA LEU A 369 22.93 -13.35 -1.86
C LEU A 369 23.55 -14.67 -2.31
N PRO A 370 23.29 -15.76 -1.59
CA PRO A 370 23.69 -17.08 -2.03
C PRO A 370 22.94 -17.45 -3.33
N VAL A 371 23.64 -18.11 -4.26
CA VAL A 371 23.04 -18.55 -5.52
C VAL A 371 22.16 -19.77 -5.24
N PRO A 372 20.83 -19.71 -5.51
CA PRO A 372 19.94 -20.84 -5.29
C PRO A 372 20.21 -21.94 -6.33
N LYS A 373 20.07 -23.21 -5.90
CA LYS A 373 20.03 -24.33 -6.85
C LYS A 373 18.68 -24.30 -7.59
N VAL A 374 18.72 -24.07 -8.89
CA VAL A 374 17.50 -23.98 -9.71
C VAL A 374 17.11 -25.38 -10.22
N ASP A 375 16.05 -25.96 -9.64
CA ASP A 375 15.30 -27.06 -10.24
C ASP A 375 13.99 -26.53 -10.83
N MET A 376 13.82 -26.66 -12.13
CA MET A 376 12.68 -26.07 -12.83
C MET A 376 11.33 -26.70 -12.45
N ARG A 377 11.29 -28.01 -12.12
CA ARG A 377 10.06 -28.68 -11.69
C ARG A 377 9.65 -28.19 -10.30
N GLU A 378 10.60 -28.22 -9.38
CA GLU A 378 10.39 -27.76 -8.01
C GLU A 378 9.99 -26.28 -8.00
N SER A 379 10.68 -25.44 -8.77
CA SER A 379 10.38 -24.01 -8.91
C SER A 379 8.95 -23.73 -9.38
N LEU A 380 8.45 -24.51 -10.34
CA LEU A 380 7.08 -24.40 -10.83
C LEU A 380 6.05 -24.85 -9.78
N ASP A 381 6.33 -25.96 -9.08
CA ASP A 381 5.45 -26.46 -8.03
C ASP A 381 5.34 -25.47 -6.87
N LEU A 382 6.48 -24.91 -6.43
CA LEU A 382 6.54 -23.87 -5.41
C LEU A 382 5.76 -22.61 -5.84
N ALA A 383 5.94 -22.15 -7.07
CA ALA A 383 5.21 -20.99 -7.58
C ALA A 383 3.70 -21.22 -7.59
N PHE A 384 3.23 -22.38 -8.03
CA PHE A 384 1.81 -22.70 -8.06
C PHE A 384 1.19 -22.82 -6.66
N ARG A 385 1.99 -23.14 -5.64
CA ARG A 385 1.53 -23.24 -4.24
C ARG A 385 1.61 -21.93 -3.50
N PHE A 386 2.67 -21.14 -3.68
CA PHE A 386 3.01 -20.00 -2.80
C PHE A 386 2.84 -18.62 -3.42
N ARG A 387 2.56 -18.51 -4.72
CA ARG A 387 2.26 -17.21 -5.33
C ARG A 387 0.90 -16.71 -4.87
N LEU A 388 0.90 -15.55 -4.23
CA LEU A 388 -0.28 -14.94 -3.62
C LEU A 388 -1.30 -14.49 -4.69
N ASP A 389 -0.83 -14.00 -5.84
CA ASP A 389 -1.66 -13.63 -6.98
C ASP A 389 -2.44 -14.82 -7.56
N LEU A 390 -1.81 -16.00 -7.68
CA LEU A 390 -2.49 -17.21 -8.14
C LEU A 390 -3.52 -17.72 -7.13
N GLN A 391 -3.21 -17.63 -5.85
CA GLN A 391 -4.19 -17.97 -4.80
C GLN A 391 -5.41 -17.04 -4.89
N THR A 392 -5.20 -15.75 -5.08
CA THR A 392 -6.30 -14.77 -5.25
C THR A 392 -7.10 -15.06 -6.51
N GLN A 393 -6.45 -15.37 -7.65
CA GLN A 393 -7.16 -15.72 -8.88
C GLN A 393 -8.00 -16.99 -8.75
N ARG A 394 -7.52 -17.99 -8.02
CA ARG A 394 -8.29 -19.19 -7.69
C ARG A 394 -9.51 -18.86 -6.84
N ASP A 395 -9.31 -18.08 -5.79
CA ASP A 395 -10.36 -17.69 -4.87
C ASP A 395 -11.44 -16.82 -5.56
N LEU A 396 -11.06 -16.01 -6.55
CA LEU A 396 -12.00 -15.25 -7.38
C LEU A 396 -12.95 -16.15 -8.19
N VAL A 397 -12.50 -17.35 -8.61
CA VAL A 397 -13.39 -18.32 -9.27
C VAL A 397 -14.47 -18.79 -8.31
N ASP A 398 -14.13 -19.04 -7.05
CA ASP A 398 -15.09 -19.41 -6.00
C ASP A 398 -16.06 -18.25 -5.71
N ASP A 399 -15.57 -17.01 -5.70
CA ASP A 399 -16.40 -15.82 -5.51
C ASP A 399 -17.42 -15.65 -6.65
N TYR A 400 -16.99 -15.82 -7.90
CA TYR A 400 -17.92 -15.76 -9.03
C TYR A 400 -18.91 -16.94 -9.04
N THR A 401 -18.53 -18.11 -8.50
CA THR A 401 -19.47 -19.22 -8.32
C THR A 401 -20.58 -18.83 -7.34
N ARG A 402 -20.24 -18.27 -6.17
CA ARG A 402 -21.25 -17.77 -5.23
C ARG A 402 -22.11 -16.65 -5.81
N ARG A 403 -21.52 -15.73 -6.60
CA ARG A 403 -22.28 -14.69 -7.30
C ARG A 403 -23.31 -15.25 -8.29
N VAL A 404 -23.01 -16.37 -8.94
CA VAL A 404 -24.00 -17.08 -9.79
C VAL A 404 -25.14 -17.62 -8.94
N ASP A 405 -24.86 -18.16 -7.74
CA ASP A 405 -25.91 -18.64 -6.84
C ASP A 405 -26.78 -17.52 -6.29
N VAL A 406 -26.17 -16.37 -5.96
CA VAL A 406 -26.92 -15.12 -5.63
C VAL A 406 -27.79 -14.66 -6.81
N ALA A 407 -27.24 -14.62 -8.01
CA ALA A 407 -27.99 -14.22 -9.19
C ALA A 407 -29.16 -15.18 -9.49
N ARG A 408 -28.95 -16.48 -9.27
CA ARG A 408 -30.00 -17.51 -9.40
C ARG A 408 -31.08 -17.33 -8.32
N ASN A 409 -30.71 -17.07 -7.07
CA ASN A 409 -31.65 -16.78 -6.00
C ASN A 409 -32.49 -15.54 -6.32
N ASN A 410 -31.88 -14.51 -6.94
CA ASN A 410 -32.58 -13.29 -7.32
C ASN A 410 -33.61 -13.49 -8.46
N THR A 411 -33.62 -14.64 -9.15
CA THR A 411 -34.70 -14.98 -10.10
C THR A 411 -35.95 -15.59 -9.43
N LEU A 412 -35.86 -15.87 -8.11
CA LEU A 412 -37.02 -16.39 -7.36
C LEU A 412 -38.00 -15.28 -7.04
N GLY A 413 -39.25 -15.65 -6.74
CA GLY A 413 -40.27 -14.73 -6.20
C GLY A 413 -39.96 -14.35 -4.76
N ASP A 414 -40.44 -13.22 -4.32
CA ASP A 414 -40.35 -12.75 -2.94
C ASP A 414 -41.46 -13.41 -2.11
N LEU A 415 -41.11 -14.27 -1.17
CA LEU A 415 -42.02 -14.85 -0.18
C LEU A 415 -41.54 -14.39 1.19
N ASN A 416 -42.28 -13.48 1.81
CA ASN A 416 -41.90 -12.87 3.08
C ASN A 416 -42.93 -13.21 4.17
N LEU A 417 -42.41 -13.60 5.34
CA LEU A 417 -43.18 -13.76 6.56
C LEU A 417 -42.96 -12.55 7.45
N LEU A 418 -43.98 -11.73 7.62
CA LEU A 418 -44.00 -10.63 8.56
C LEU A 418 -44.74 -11.09 9.84
N ILE A 419 -44.08 -10.97 10.97
CA ILE A 419 -44.65 -11.18 12.30
C ILE A 419 -44.49 -9.85 13.04
N ALA A 420 -45.62 -9.28 13.47
CA ALA A 420 -45.60 -8.06 14.26
C ALA A 420 -46.49 -8.20 15.49
N ASN A 421 -45.99 -7.73 16.62
CA ASN A 421 -46.79 -7.58 17.83
C ASN A 421 -46.68 -6.12 18.30
N SER A 422 -47.80 -5.47 18.54
CA SER A 422 -47.81 -4.12 19.10
C SER A 422 -48.67 -4.05 20.34
N LEU A 423 -48.01 -3.71 21.44
CA LEU A 423 -48.67 -3.44 22.71
C LEU A 423 -48.77 -1.93 22.92
N ARG A 424 -49.99 -1.39 23.11
CA ARG A 424 -50.24 0.05 23.22
C ARG A 424 -50.82 0.40 24.60
N SER A 425 -50.70 1.68 24.95
CA SER A 425 -51.45 2.24 26.06
C SER A 425 -52.93 2.41 25.66
N ASP A 426 -53.84 2.45 26.65
CA ASP A 426 -55.26 2.68 26.42
C ASP A 426 -55.49 4.03 25.69
N PRO A 427 -56.03 4.04 24.49
CA PRO A 427 -56.27 5.26 23.72
C PRO A 427 -57.40 6.11 24.26
N THR A 428 -58.19 5.64 25.22
CA THR A 428 -59.28 6.39 25.85
C THR A 428 -58.82 7.24 27.04
N VAL A 429 -57.60 7.05 27.48
CA VAL A 429 -57.00 7.81 28.58
C VAL A 429 -56.09 8.91 28.02
N ASP A 430 -56.44 10.17 28.23
CA ASP A 430 -55.69 11.32 27.68
C ASP A 430 -54.22 11.40 28.15
N VAL A 431 -53.91 10.88 29.35
CA VAL A 431 -52.56 10.82 29.91
C VAL A 431 -52.27 9.36 30.35
N ALA A 432 -51.99 8.53 29.36
CA ALA A 432 -51.76 7.10 29.62
C ALA A 432 -50.41 6.77 30.34
N GLY A 433 -49.50 7.72 30.36
CA GLY A 433 -48.17 7.49 30.97
C GLY A 433 -47.44 6.31 30.28
N VAL A 434 -46.78 5.44 31.09
CA VAL A 434 -46.11 4.22 30.64
C VAL A 434 -46.95 2.97 30.99
N SER A 435 -48.27 3.10 31.12
CA SER A 435 -49.17 1.97 31.41
C SER A 435 -49.56 1.26 30.13
N PHE A 436 -49.12 0.03 29.96
CA PHE A 436 -49.58 -0.84 28.88
C PHE A 436 -50.82 -1.61 29.33
N ASP A 437 -51.82 -1.64 28.49
CA ASP A 437 -53.03 -2.41 28.72
C ASP A 437 -53.02 -3.68 27.82
N PRO A 438 -53.03 -4.90 28.38
CA PRO A 438 -53.09 -6.13 27.61
C PRO A 438 -54.28 -6.24 26.70
N GLY A 439 -55.37 -5.43 26.93
CA GLY A 439 -56.54 -5.36 26.06
C GLY A 439 -56.31 -4.70 24.71
N TYR A 440 -55.15 -4.02 24.55
CA TYR A 440 -54.73 -3.34 23.29
C TYR A 440 -53.50 -4.00 22.69
N ASP A 441 -53.38 -5.32 22.76
CA ASP A 441 -52.37 -6.12 22.10
C ASP A 441 -52.82 -6.50 20.68
N ASP A 442 -52.08 -6.06 19.69
CA ASP A 442 -52.35 -6.38 18.28
C ASP A 442 -51.24 -7.32 17.76
N PHE A 443 -51.63 -8.56 17.49
CA PHE A 443 -50.75 -9.52 16.83
C PHE A 443 -51.07 -9.67 15.35
N THR A 444 -50.08 -9.53 14.49
CA THR A 444 -50.22 -9.69 13.05
C THR A 444 -49.19 -10.72 12.54
N ALA A 445 -49.65 -11.74 11.86
CA ALA A 445 -48.81 -12.64 11.08
C ALA A 445 -49.29 -12.58 9.61
N ARG A 446 -48.38 -12.16 8.71
CA ARG A 446 -48.69 -12.00 7.30
C ARG A 446 -47.68 -12.75 6.44
N LEU A 447 -48.17 -13.62 5.59
CA LEU A 447 -47.37 -14.25 4.54
C LEU A 447 -47.71 -13.55 3.22
N SER A 448 -46.71 -12.93 2.61
CA SER A 448 -46.86 -12.22 1.32
C SER A 448 -45.97 -12.89 0.27
N TYR A 449 -46.60 -13.16 -0.88
CA TYR A 449 -45.87 -13.63 -2.06
C TYR A 449 -46.01 -12.61 -3.18
N SER A 450 -44.90 -12.16 -3.73
CA SER A 450 -44.85 -11.29 -4.90
C SER A 450 -43.82 -11.80 -5.91
N MET A 451 -44.16 -11.72 -7.17
CA MET A 451 -43.29 -12.14 -8.25
C MET A 451 -43.48 -11.20 -9.44
N PRO A 452 -42.42 -10.56 -9.93
CA PRO A 452 -42.53 -9.74 -11.15
C PRO A 452 -42.90 -10.65 -12.34
N LEU A 453 -43.86 -10.21 -13.14
CA LEU A 453 -44.27 -10.92 -14.36
C LEU A 453 -43.19 -10.78 -15.45
N ASP A 454 -42.53 -9.62 -15.51
CA ASP A 454 -41.34 -9.41 -16.36
C ASP A 454 -40.09 -9.70 -15.56
N ARG A 455 -39.33 -10.73 -15.96
CA ARG A 455 -38.10 -11.24 -15.30
C ARG A 455 -36.88 -11.11 -16.20
N VAL A 456 -37.01 -10.38 -17.29
CA VAL A 456 -35.93 -10.24 -18.27
C VAL A 456 -34.65 -9.69 -17.65
N GLN A 457 -34.79 -8.75 -16.71
CA GLN A 457 -33.63 -8.16 -16.04
C GLN A 457 -32.88 -9.16 -15.16
N GLU A 458 -33.59 -9.97 -14.38
CA GLU A 458 -33.02 -11.01 -13.51
C GLU A 458 -32.33 -12.09 -14.34
N ASP A 459 -32.98 -12.54 -15.42
CA ASP A 459 -32.41 -13.55 -16.32
C ASP A 459 -31.17 -13.03 -17.06
N LEU A 460 -31.16 -11.76 -17.47
CA LEU A 460 -29.98 -11.12 -18.07
C LEU A 460 -28.83 -11.00 -17.05
N ARG A 461 -29.11 -10.62 -15.82
CA ARG A 461 -28.10 -10.58 -14.74
C ARG A 461 -27.52 -11.96 -14.44
N LEU A 462 -28.37 -12.99 -14.38
CA LEU A 462 -27.91 -14.37 -14.22
C LEU A 462 -26.99 -14.78 -15.37
N ARG A 463 -27.39 -14.51 -16.62
CA ARG A 463 -26.57 -14.82 -17.80
C ARG A 463 -25.25 -14.06 -17.79
N GLN A 464 -25.28 -12.76 -17.43
CA GLN A 464 -24.07 -11.96 -17.29
C GLN A 464 -23.10 -12.57 -16.24
N THR A 465 -23.61 -12.95 -15.08
CA THR A 465 -22.79 -13.53 -14.01
C THR A 465 -22.20 -14.87 -14.41
N GLN A 466 -22.95 -15.71 -15.14
CA GLN A 466 -22.43 -16.96 -15.72
C GLN A 466 -21.26 -16.71 -16.69
N ILE A 467 -21.38 -15.68 -17.53
CA ILE A 467 -20.30 -15.30 -18.45
C ILE A 467 -19.06 -14.84 -17.67
N LEU A 468 -19.25 -14.04 -16.62
CA LEU A 468 -18.15 -13.57 -15.74
C LEU A 468 -17.47 -14.74 -15.03
N LEU A 469 -18.20 -15.75 -14.58
CA LEU A 469 -17.64 -16.97 -14.01
C LEU A 469 -16.73 -17.70 -15.03
N GLU A 470 -17.18 -17.88 -16.27
CA GLU A 470 -16.38 -18.51 -17.30
C GLU A 470 -15.16 -17.66 -17.71
N GLN A 471 -15.26 -16.33 -17.65
CA GLN A 471 -14.12 -15.42 -17.80
C GLN A 471 -13.12 -15.58 -16.66
N SER A 472 -13.58 -15.65 -15.41
CA SER A 472 -12.72 -15.85 -14.23
C SER A 472 -11.97 -17.18 -14.29
N LYS A 473 -12.62 -18.28 -14.69
CA LYS A 473 -11.96 -19.58 -14.89
C LYS A 473 -10.84 -19.49 -15.94
N ARG A 474 -11.11 -18.87 -17.09
CA ARG A 474 -10.07 -18.65 -18.11
C ARG A 474 -8.94 -17.74 -17.61
N GLY A 475 -9.28 -16.69 -16.85
CA GLY A 475 -8.31 -15.79 -16.22
C GLY A 475 -7.35 -16.53 -15.30
N TYR A 476 -7.86 -17.45 -14.48
CA TYR A 476 -7.01 -18.31 -13.62
C TYR A 476 -6.03 -19.17 -14.43
N PHE A 477 -6.47 -19.82 -15.51
CA PHE A 477 -5.57 -20.61 -16.37
C PHE A 477 -4.52 -19.73 -17.05
N GLN A 478 -4.91 -18.56 -17.56
CA GLN A 478 -3.97 -17.60 -18.15
C GLN A 478 -2.94 -17.09 -17.13
N ALA A 479 -3.37 -16.77 -15.90
CA ALA A 479 -2.46 -16.36 -14.82
C ALA A 479 -1.46 -17.48 -14.46
N ARG A 480 -1.93 -18.74 -14.42
CA ARG A 480 -1.09 -19.91 -14.17
C ARG A 480 -0.04 -20.11 -15.27
N ASP A 481 -0.45 -20.00 -16.53
CA ASP A 481 0.48 -20.12 -17.67
C ASP A 481 1.49 -18.97 -17.68
N ALA A 482 1.05 -17.73 -17.40
CA ALA A 482 1.92 -16.58 -17.27
C ALA A 482 2.94 -16.76 -16.14
N ALA A 483 2.51 -17.27 -15.00
CA ALA A 483 3.40 -17.60 -13.88
C ALA A 483 4.45 -18.64 -14.27
N ALA A 484 4.06 -19.70 -15.00
CA ALA A 484 5.00 -20.71 -15.51
C ALA A 484 6.05 -20.11 -16.43
N VAL A 485 5.66 -19.20 -17.32
CA VAL A 485 6.60 -18.48 -18.21
C VAL A 485 7.56 -17.61 -17.40
N GLN A 486 7.05 -16.84 -16.42
CA GLN A 486 7.85 -15.98 -15.56
C GLN A 486 8.89 -16.77 -14.74
N VAL A 487 8.50 -17.90 -14.14
CA VAL A 487 9.40 -18.78 -13.38
C VAL A 487 10.53 -19.32 -14.29
N ARG A 488 10.19 -19.81 -15.49
CA ARG A 488 11.18 -20.26 -16.45
C ARG A 488 12.13 -19.16 -16.89
N GLN A 489 11.61 -17.95 -17.09
CA GLN A 489 12.42 -16.79 -17.42
C GLN A 489 13.36 -16.41 -16.27
N ALA A 490 12.88 -16.42 -15.03
CA ALA A 490 13.68 -16.09 -13.85
C ALA A 490 14.80 -17.12 -13.63
N GLY A 491 14.51 -18.44 -13.72
CA GLY A 491 15.52 -19.49 -13.59
C GLY A 491 16.61 -19.38 -14.66
N ARG A 492 16.23 -19.25 -15.92
CA ARG A 492 17.19 -19.01 -17.03
C ARG A 492 17.95 -17.68 -16.88
N GLY A 493 17.33 -16.70 -16.19
CA GLY A 493 17.96 -15.43 -15.86
C GLY A 493 19.18 -15.61 -14.97
N ILE A 494 19.10 -16.45 -13.95
CA ILE A 494 20.23 -16.77 -13.06
C ILE A 494 21.36 -17.45 -13.84
N GLU A 495 21.04 -18.49 -14.62
CA GLU A 495 22.05 -19.20 -15.43
C GLU A 495 22.77 -18.26 -16.40
N ARG A 496 22.01 -17.38 -17.08
CA ARG A 496 22.59 -16.36 -17.97
C ARG A 496 23.47 -15.38 -17.24
N SER A 497 23.06 -14.91 -16.04
CA SER A 497 23.84 -13.94 -15.27
C SER A 497 25.15 -14.55 -14.73
N LEU A 498 25.13 -15.82 -14.29
CA LEU A 498 26.32 -16.57 -13.91
C LEU A 498 27.30 -16.73 -15.09
N PHE A 499 26.79 -17.13 -16.26
CA PHE A 499 27.60 -17.23 -17.47
C PHE A 499 28.20 -15.87 -17.86
N SER A 500 27.39 -14.81 -17.86
CA SER A 500 27.84 -13.45 -18.17
C SER A 500 28.96 -13.02 -17.22
N MET A 501 28.80 -13.22 -15.90
CA MET A 501 29.80 -12.88 -14.89
C MET A 501 31.12 -13.61 -15.19
N ALA A 502 31.10 -14.92 -15.42
CA ALA A 502 32.30 -15.70 -15.73
C ALA A 502 33.00 -15.23 -17.04
N VAL A 503 32.22 -14.83 -18.06
CA VAL A 503 32.78 -14.26 -19.29
C VAL A 503 33.43 -12.90 -19.02
N GLN A 504 32.81 -12.04 -18.23
CA GLN A 504 33.36 -10.70 -17.92
C GLN A 504 34.61 -10.78 -17.02
N GLU A 505 34.68 -11.75 -16.12
CA GLU A 505 35.91 -12.01 -15.33
C GLU A 505 37.08 -12.33 -16.25
N LYS A 506 36.89 -13.21 -17.24
CA LYS A 506 37.93 -13.53 -18.25
C LYS A 506 38.25 -12.32 -19.12
N ASN A 507 37.27 -11.48 -19.48
CA ASN A 507 37.48 -10.28 -20.25
C ASN A 507 38.33 -9.24 -19.48
N VAL A 508 38.07 -9.07 -18.17
CA VAL A 508 38.93 -8.23 -17.30
C VAL A 508 40.35 -8.76 -17.25
N ALA A 509 40.54 -10.08 -17.02
CA ALA A 509 41.88 -10.69 -16.99
C ALA A 509 42.62 -10.50 -18.33
N ALA A 510 41.97 -10.70 -19.46
CA ALA A 510 42.55 -10.47 -20.78
C ALA A 510 42.93 -8.99 -21.01
N SER A 511 42.07 -8.06 -20.56
CA SER A 511 42.33 -6.61 -20.67
C SER A 511 43.50 -6.17 -19.77
N MET A 512 43.62 -6.75 -18.54
CA MET A 512 44.78 -6.54 -17.65
C MET A 512 46.07 -7.05 -18.27
N ASN A 513 46.06 -8.24 -18.85
CA ASN A 513 47.24 -8.81 -19.53
C ASN A 513 47.66 -7.95 -20.72
N ARG A 514 46.69 -7.45 -21.53
CA ARG A 514 46.99 -6.53 -22.61
C ARG A 514 47.60 -5.22 -22.12
N GLN A 515 47.10 -4.65 -21.05
CA GLN A 515 47.65 -3.46 -20.43
C GLN A 515 49.08 -3.70 -19.95
N ALA A 516 49.33 -4.78 -19.22
CA ALA A 516 50.67 -5.15 -18.73
C ALA A 516 51.66 -5.37 -19.88
N ALA A 517 51.26 -6.00 -20.98
CA ALA A 517 52.11 -6.20 -22.17
C ALA A 517 52.49 -4.86 -22.84
N ILE A 518 51.57 -3.90 -22.90
CA ILE A 518 51.82 -2.55 -23.44
C ILE A 518 52.78 -1.77 -22.51
N ASP A 519 52.59 -1.91 -21.19
CA ASP A 519 53.44 -1.24 -20.21
C ASP A 519 54.89 -1.84 -20.18
N ALA A 520 55.02 -3.14 -20.48
CA ALA A 520 56.32 -3.82 -20.57
C ALA A 520 57.11 -3.49 -21.86
N ALA A 521 56.47 -3.01 -22.89
CA ALA A 521 57.09 -2.67 -24.17
C ALA A 521 56.91 -1.17 -24.54
N PRO A 522 57.47 -0.25 -23.74
CA PRO A 522 57.16 1.18 -23.83
C PRO A 522 57.58 1.82 -25.15
N ASP A 523 58.57 1.30 -25.81
CA ASP A 523 59.13 1.90 -27.06
C ASP A 523 58.37 1.42 -28.33
N ARG A 524 57.52 0.39 -28.20
CA ARG A 524 56.76 -0.17 -29.31
C ARG A 524 55.29 0.27 -29.34
N ALA A 525 54.78 0.74 -28.22
CA ALA A 525 53.38 1.12 -28.09
C ALA A 525 53.19 2.62 -28.30
N THR A 526 52.28 2.99 -29.19
CA THR A 526 51.86 4.38 -29.42
C THR A 526 50.99 4.90 -28.27
N ALA A 527 50.80 6.23 -28.21
CA ALA A 527 49.88 6.84 -27.25
C ALA A 527 48.44 6.31 -27.46
N ARG A 528 48.05 6.05 -28.72
CA ARG A 528 46.75 5.48 -29.08
C ARG A 528 46.59 4.04 -28.53
N ASP A 529 47.60 3.17 -28.69
CA ASP A 529 47.54 1.78 -28.17
C ASP A 529 47.32 1.75 -26.67
N ARG A 530 47.97 2.66 -25.93
CA ARG A 530 47.82 2.81 -24.47
C ARG A 530 46.42 3.28 -24.08
N THR A 531 45.91 4.30 -24.77
CA THR A 531 44.56 4.80 -24.52
C THR A 531 43.51 3.74 -24.81
N ASP A 532 43.63 3.04 -25.95
CA ASP A 532 42.70 1.95 -26.33
C ASP A 532 42.74 0.79 -25.30
N ALA A 533 43.90 0.49 -24.75
CA ALA A 533 44.01 -0.55 -23.72
C ALA A 533 43.40 -0.12 -22.37
N LEU A 534 43.63 1.13 -21.96
CA LEU A 534 43.01 1.70 -20.75
C LEU A 534 41.49 1.73 -20.88
N ASP A 535 40.97 2.15 -22.02
CA ASP A 535 39.54 2.16 -22.28
C ASP A 535 38.91 0.76 -22.32
N ALA A 536 39.64 -0.21 -22.90
CA ALA A 536 39.21 -1.61 -22.92
C ALA A 536 39.13 -2.19 -21.50
N LEU A 537 40.15 -1.95 -20.67
CA LEU A 537 40.19 -2.41 -19.27
C LEU A 537 39.03 -1.78 -18.46
N ARG A 538 38.83 -0.48 -18.57
CA ARG A 538 37.72 0.21 -17.88
C ARG A 538 36.37 -0.37 -18.30
N ARG A 539 36.11 -0.52 -19.62
CA ARG A 539 34.85 -1.11 -20.12
C ARG A 539 34.65 -2.54 -19.62
N ALA A 540 35.72 -3.34 -19.55
CA ALA A 540 35.65 -4.69 -19.00
C ALA A 540 35.30 -4.69 -17.51
N GLN A 541 35.89 -3.80 -16.71
CA GLN A 541 35.57 -3.61 -15.30
C GLN A 541 34.12 -3.17 -15.09
N ASP A 542 33.65 -2.13 -15.80
CA ASP A 542 32.27 -1.67 -15.75
C ASP A 542 31.30 -2.79 -16.14
N SER A 543 31.64 -3.62 -17.14
CA SER A 543 30.82 -4.76 -17.55
C SER A 543 30.75 -5.87 -16.51
N LEU A 544 31.88 -6.15 -15.81
CA LEU A 544 31.90 -7.11 -14.71
C LEU A 544 31.06 -6.64 -13.51
N ASP A 545 31.17 -5.37 -13.12
CA ASP A 545 30.39 -4.81 -12.02
C ASP A 545 28.89 -4.81 -12.34
N ASN A 546 28.51 -4.51 -13.59
CA ASN A 546 27.14 -4.70 -14.07
C ASN A 546 26.66 -6.16 -14.01
N ALA A 547 27.51 -7.12 -14.42
CA ALA A 547 27.16 -8.54 -14.39
C ALA A 547 26.96 -9.04 -12.95
N LYS A 548 27.74 -8.56 -11.98
CA LYS A 548 27.57 -8.86 -10.55
C LYS A 548 26.23 -8.32 -10.02
N LYS A 549 25.90 -7.05 -10.30
CA LYS A 549 24.60 -6.46 -9.95
C LYS A 549 23.46 -7.28 -10.58
N ASP A 550 23.53 -7.58 -11.85
CA ASP A 550 22.49 -8.32 -12.59
C ASP A 550 22.27 -9.71 -12.01
N LEU A 551 23.32 -10.38 -11.51
CA LEU A 551 23.19 -11.65 -10.83
C LEU A 551 22.40 -11.53 -9.53
N GLN A 552 22.70 -10.52 -8.69
CA GLN A 552 21.97 -10.30 -7.44
C GLN A 552 20.46 -10.02 -7.70
N LEU A 553 20.17 -9.19 -8.69
CA LEU A 553 18.79 -8.89 -9.09
C LEU A 553 18.08 -10.12 -9.70
N ALA A 554 18.80 -10.96 -10.44
CA ALA A 554 18.23 -12.20 -10.99
C ALA A 554 17.87 -13.19 -9.86
N ILE A 555 18.67 -13.28 -8.80
CA ILE A 555 18.38 -14.10 -7.61
C ILE A 555 17.13 -13.58 -6.91
N LEU A 556 17.05 -12.28 -6.60
CA LEU A 556 15.89 -11.68 -5.96
C LEU A 556 14.63 -11.88 -6.80
N ARG A 557 14.72 -11.65 -8.12
CA ARG A 557 13.61 -11.85 -9.05
C ARG A 557 13.14 -13.30 -9.05
N TYR A 558 14.05 -14.26 -9.02
CA TYR A 558 13.71 -15.68 -8.95
C TYR A 558 12.96 -16.01 -7.66
N LEU A 559 13.45 -15.54 -6.50
CA LEU A 559 12.79 -15.75 -5.21
C LEU A 559 11.38 -15.13 -5.16
N ASN A 560 11.22 -13.92 -5.70
CA ASN A 560 9.93 -13.25 -5.77
C ASN A 560 8.97 -14.01 -6.73
N THR A 561 9.45 -14.35 -7.93
CA THR A 561 8.63 -15.02 -8.94
C THR A 561 8.19 -16.43 -8.55
N THR A 562 9.01 -17.15 -7.76
CA THR A 562 8.65 -18.47 -7.22
C THR A 562 7.82 -18.39 -5.92
N GLY A 563 7.54 -17.19 -5.42
CA GLY A 563 6.82 -16.98 -4.16
C GLY A 563 7.62 -17.38 -2.92
N GLN A 564 8.94 -17.56 -3.05
CA GLN A 564 9.83 -17.98 -1.97
C GLN A 564 10.40 -16.82 -1.16
N MET A 565 10.25 -15.59 -1.64
CA MET A 565 10.75 -14.40 -0.95
C MET A 565 9.98 -14.18 0.35
N ARG A 566 10.71 -14.12 1.46
CA ARG A 566 10.16 -13.81 2.80
C ARG A 566 10.97 -12.68 3.41
N ILE A 567 10.27 -11.69 3.94
CA ILE A 567 10.85 -10.48 4.53
C ILE A 567 10.37 -10.38 5.97
N THR A 568 11.32 -10.21 6.91
CA THR A 568 10.97 -10.01 8.34
C THR A 568 10.26 -8.66 8.53
N PRO A 569 9.65 -8.41 9.71
CA PRO A 569 9.13 -7.09 10.07
C PRO A 569 10.18 -5.98 9.94
N GLU A 570 11.42 -6.28 10.27
CA GLU A 570 12.56 -5.36 10.24
C GLU A 570 13.13 -5.17 8.82
N GLY A 571 12.55 -5.78 7.81
CA GLY A 571 12.97 -5.66 6.42
C GLY A 571 14.11 -6.58 5.99
N GLN A 572 14.45 -7.61 6.76
CA GLN A 572 15.49 -8.55 6.40
C GLN A 572 14.96 -9.71 5.55
N LEU A 573 15.72 -10.11 4.53
CA LEU A 573 15.38 -11.29 3.73
C LEU A 573 15.70 -12.56 4.54
N ILE A 574 14.71 -13.43 4.71
CA ILE A 574 14.88 -14.74 5.33
C ILE A 574 15.29 -15.73 4.24
N PRO A 575 16.50 -16.31 4.31
CA PRO A 575 16.90 -17.38 3.39
C PRO A 575 16.02 -18.62 3.66
N LEU A 576 15.47 -19.20 2.60
CA LEU A 576 14.65 -20.40 2.73
C LEU A 576 15.49 -21.63 3.08
N PRO A 577 14.92 -22.62 3.80
CA PRO A 577 15.54 -23.93 3.96
C PRO A 577 15.80 -24.54 2.56
N GLY A 578 17.08 -24.77 2.24
CA GLY A 578 17.50 -25.28 0.90
C GLY A 578 18.20 -24.26 0.01
N MET A 579 18.26 -22.97 0.37
CA MET A 579 19.25 -22.05 -0.16
C MET A 579 20.62 -22.44 0.44
N THR A 580 21.33 -23.33 -0.22
CA THR A 580 22.71 -23.66 0.16
C THR A 580 23.57 -22.45 -0.10
N VAL A 581 24.12 -21.86 0.98
CA VAL A 581 25.31 -21.03 0.88
C VAL A 581 26.39 -21.93 0.26
N GLN A 582 26.69 -21.79 -1.02
CA GLN A 582 27.93 -22.32 -1.54
C GLN A 582 29.01 -21.46 -0.88
N GLU A 583 29.65 -21.99 0.18
CA GLU A 583 30.96 -21.50 0.57
C GLU A 583 31.78 -21.43 -0.69
N GLU A 584 32.30 -20.23 -1.02
CA GLU A 584 33.30 -20.09 -2.06
C GLU A 584 34.46 -21.05 -1.68
N THR A 585 34.45 -22.26 -2.21
CA THR A 585 35.70 -22.98 -2.40
C THR A 585 36.49 -22.12 -3.36
N GLY A 586 37.43 -21.36 -2.77
CA GLY A 586 38.37 -20.55 -3.51
C GLY A 586 38.93 -21.38 -4.65
N PRO A 587 39.36 -20.74 -5.76
CA PRO A 587 39.91 -21.47 -6.89
C PRO A 587 41.01 -22.38 -6.38
N GLY A 588 40.79 -23.69 -6.44
CA GLY A 588 41.78 -24.69 -6.08
C GLY A 588 43.05 -24.33 -6.80
N LEU A 589 44.08 -24.00 -6.03
CA LEU A 589 45.45 -23.92 -6.50
C LEU A 589 45.67 -25.17 -7.34
N ILE A 590 45.83 -24.99 -8.64
CA ILE A 590 46.28 -26.03 -9.55
C ILE A 590 47.66 -26.42 -9.01
N ASP A 591 47.72 -27.60 -8.39
CA ASP A 591 48.95 -28.22 -7.91
C ASP A 591 49.83 -28.49 -9.14
N THR A 592 50.76 -27.58 -9.40
CA THR A 592 51.87 -27.78 -10.33
C THR A 592 53.00 -28.37 -9.55
N SER A 593 52.94 -29.66 -9.27
CA SER A 593 54.13 -30.44 -8.86
C SER A 593 54.63 -31.23 -10.08
N PRO A 594 55.96 -31.36 -10.22
CA PRO A 594 56.73 -31.47 -11.44
C PRO A 594 56.59 -32.77 -12.21
#